data_4c4f641c0ddcc5dc53fdfdd6a95db851
#
_entry.id   4c4f641c0ddcc5dc53fdfdd6a95db851
#
_cell.length_a   1.000
_cell.length_b   1.000
_cell.length_c   1.000
_cell.angle_alpha   90.00
_cell.angle_beta   90.00
_cell.angle_gamma   90.00
#
_symmetry.space_group_name_H-M   'P 1'
#
loop_
_entity.id
_entity.type
_entity.pdbx_description
1 polymer ?
#
loop_
_entity_poly.entity_id
_entity_poly.type
_entity_poly.pdbx_seq_one_letter_code
_entity_poly.pdbx_strand_id
1 'polypeptide(L)'
;MLYNLSTSLIKKVYTAFVVPTEREDPVAVGFDMYPQLLFCCGLIFGDFIKCYFLTVKILNNRWERIVPFRDYRYLERQNLHYMLQQRKITLAESEIPTHWYNIMADMPNKPLPPLHPGTQQPIDAEALAPLFPMELIKQEVSTEKWVEIPDEVRNLYSIWRPTPMFRAIGLEKALGTQSKIYYKYEGVSPAGSHKPNTAIPQAYYNAKEGIKKIATETGAGQWGSALSFACQLFGIECEVFMVKVSYEGKPYRKIMMNTWGATVHASPSNLTNAGRSILEKDPNSPGSLGIAISEAVEIAATHDDTKYSLGSVLNHVLMHQTIIGLEAQKQMEKAGDYPDIIVAPFGGGSNFAGIAFPFLQDKLTGGKNVRAIAVEPTSCPKLTRGVFRYDFGDTVGMTPLIPMYTLGHNFIPSPIHAGGLRYHGAGAIVSQLLKDGIIEAVAINQTECFEAGIVFA
;
A
#
# COMPACT_ATOMS: atom_id res chain seq x y z
N MET A 1 12.72 8.26 33.76
CA MET A 1 12.74 9.27 32.68
C MET A 1 12.13 8.78 31.37
N LEU A 2 12.31 7.54 30.97
CA LEU A 2 11.70 6.93 29.76
C LEU A 2 10.17 6.74 29.86
N TYR A 3 9.62 6.52 31.05
CA TYR A 3 8.18 6.30 31.25
C TYR A 3 7.31 7.54 31.02
N ASN A 4 7.86 8.74 31.26
CA ASN A 4 7.12 10.00 31.06
C ASN A 4 7.19 10.52 29.59
N LEU A 5 8.19 10.10 28.83
CA LEU A 5 8.30 10.44 27.41
C LEU A 5 7.31 9.64 26.56
N SER A 6 7.11 8.35 26.90
CA SER A 6 6.16 7.47 26.17
C SER A 6 4.71 7.94 26.30
N THR A 7 4.28 8.38 27.47
CA THR A 7 2.91 8.86 27.72
C THR A 7 2.60 10.19 27.02
N SER A 8 3.57 11.08 26.90
CA SER A 8 3.40 12.35 26.13
C SER A 8 3.28 12.10 24.65
N LEU A 9 4.03 11.15 24.11
CA LEU A 9 4.03 10.80 22.69
C LEU A 9 2.77 10.05 22.32
N ILE A 10 2.35 9.09 23.15
CA ILE A 10 1.09 8.37 23.01
C ILE A 10 -0.08 9.36 23.00
N LYS A 11 -0.07 10.38 23.86
CA LYS A 11 -1.05 11.47 23.83
C LYS A 11 -0.99 12.28 22.53
N LYS A 12 0.18 12.57 21.98
CA LYS A 12 0.31 13.31 20.70
C LYS A 12 -0.17 12.51 19.50
N VAL A 13 0.16 11.23 19.42
CA VAL A 13 -0.39 10.32 18.40
C VAL A 13 -1.91 10.22 18.57
N TYR A 14 -2.39 10.12 19.80
CA TYR A 14 -3.82 10.11 20.12
C TYR A 14 -4.52 11.41 19.72
N THR A 15 -3.89 12.57 19.96
CA THR A 15 -4.44 13.89 19.62
C THR A 15 -4.41 14.17 18.11
N ALA A 16 -3.43 13.63 17.38
CA ALA A 16 -3.36 13.74 15.92
C ALA A 16 -4.47 12.96 15.20
N PHE A 17 -5.06 11.96 15.88
CA PHE A 17 -6.15 11.13 15.33
C PHE A 17 -7.55 11.53 15.84
N VAL A 18 -7.64 12.42 16.82
CA VAL A 18 -8.90 13.00 17.30
C VAL A 18 -9.04 14.39 16.70
N VAL A 19 -9.68 14.49 15.55
CA VAL A 19 -10.05 15.80 14.97
C VAL A 19 -11.19 16.36 15.82
N PRO A 20 -11.06 17.59 16.39
CA PRO A 20 -12.19 18.27 17.02
C PRO A 20 -13.21 18.61 15.93
N THR A 21 -14.42 18.13 16.04
CA THR A 21 -15.53 18.76 15.33
C THR A 21 -15.82 20.06 16.04
N GLU A 22 -15.57 21.18 15.35
CA GLU A 22 -16.02 22.50 15.82
C GLU A 22 -17.54 22.54 15.94
N ARG A 23 -18.03 22.50 17.16
CA ARG A 23 -19.28 23.13 17.58
C ARG A 23 -19.13 23.56 19.03
N GLU A 24 -19.30 24.85 19.23
CA GLU A 24 -19.35 25.54 20.52
C GLU A 24 -20.53 25.03 21.32
N ASP A 25 -20.31 24.58 22.58
CA ASP A 25 -21.00 25.03 23.79
C ASP A 25 -20.42 24.30 25.02
N PRO A 26 -20.18 24.99 26.14
CA PRO A 26 -19.55 24.40 27.32
C PRO A 26 -20.59 23.83 28.27
N VAL A 27 -20.81 22.53 28.26
CA VAL A 27 -21.49 21.80 29.30
C VAL A 27 -20.61 20.66 29.77
N ALA A 28 -20.46 20.54 31.09
CA ALA A 28 -19.66 19.55 31.77
C ALA A 28 -19.86 18.16 31.21
N VAL A 29 -18.79 17.57 30.63
CA VAL A 29 -18.83 16.24 30.05
C VAL A 29 -18.04 15.28 30.92
N GLY A 30 -18.76 14.33 31.47
CA GLY A 30 -18.21 13.08 31.93
C GLY A 30 -17.49 12.39 30.77
N PHE A 31 -16.40 11.70 31.08
CA PHE A 31 -15.60 10.97 30.10
C PHE A 31 -16.42 9.80 29.51
N ASP A 32 -17.03 10.02 28.37
CA ASP A 32 -17.58 8.95 27.55
C ASP A 32 -17.34 9.22 26.07
N MET A 33 -16.92 8.14 25.40
CA MET A 33 -16.84 7.97 23.96
C MET A 33 -15.49 8.18 23.29
N TYR A 34 -14.93 7.08 22.80
CA TYR A 34 -13.77 7.08 21.90
C TYR A 34 -13.91 6.11 20.73
N PRO A 35 -13.63 6.55 19.54
CA PRO A 35 -13.68 5.74 18.33
C PRO A 35 -12.46 4.84 18.18
N GLN A 36 -12.61 3.86 17.37
CA GLN A 36 -11.82 2.67 17.15
C GLN A 36 -10.80 2.88 16.02
N LEU A 37 -9.55 2.52 16.25
CA LEU A 37 -8.43 2.84 15.37
C LEU A 37 -7.81 1.62 14.69
N LEU A 38 -7.49 1.75 13.40
CA LEU A 38 -6.63 0.84 12.66
C LEU A 38 -5.29 1.53 12.40
N PHE A 39 -4.19 0.95 12.86
CA PHE A 39 -2.85 1.49 12.67
C PHE A 39 -2.05 0.70 11.66
N CYS A 40 -1.29 1.40 10.86
CA CYS A 40 -0.21 0.84 10.09
C CYS A 40 1.12 1.38 10.59
N CYS A 41 1.93 0.53 11.18
CA CYS A 41 3.31 0.83 11.49
C CYS A 41 4.21 0.17 10.46
N GLY A 42 4.89 0.96 9.64
CA GLY A 42 6.04 0.49 8.87
C GLY A 42 7.24 0.42 9.81
N LEU A 43 7.55 -0.75 10.31
CA LEU A 43 8.77 -0.97 11.10
C LEU A 43 9.96 -1.09 10.17
N ILE A 44 10.96 -0.25 10.43
CA ILE A 44 12.23 -0.26 9.73
C ILE A 44 13.28 -0.80 10.71
N PHE A 45 13.57 -2.08 10.62
CA PHE A 45 14.81 -2.64 11.14
C PHE A 45 15.51 -3.37 10.01
N GLY A 46 16.69 -2.89 9.66
CA GLY A 46 17.53 -3.47 8.61
C GLY A 46 16.72 -3.85 7.36
N ASP A 47 17.22 -3.95 6.23
CA ASP A 47 16.70 -4.20 4.89
C ASP A 47 15.29 -4.80 4.65
N PHE A 48 14.47 -4.97 5.71
CA PHE A 48 13.12 -5.52 5.66
C PHE A 48 12.08 -4.50 6.12
N ILE A 49 11.47 -3.79 5.17
CA ILE A 49 10.23 -3.05 5.45
C ILE A 49 9.09 -4.04 5.50
N LYS A 50 8.65 -4.36 6.71
CA LYS A 50 7.43 -5.13 6.93
C LYS A 50 6.25 -4.17 6.97
N CYS A 51 5.36 -4.25 6.01
CA CYS A 51 4.11 -3.51 6.05
C CYS A 51 3.11 -4.25 6.93
N TYR A 52 2.74 -3.64 8.04
CA TYR A 52 1.73 -4.17 8.96
C TYR A 52 0.46 -3.34 8.84
N PHE A 53 -0.67 -4.00 8.92
CA PHE A 53 -2.00 -3.41 8.98
C PHE A 53 -2.62 -3.70 10.33
N LEU A 54 -3.27 -2.71 10.88
CA LEU A 54 -3.79 -2.80 12.23
C LEU A 54 -5.26 -2.36 12.26
N THR A 55 -6.17 -3.23 12.74
CA THR A 55 -7.59 -2.94 12.91
C THR A 55 -7.96 -2.87 14.39
N VAL A 56 -8.76 -1.89 14.78
CA VAL A 56 -9.11 -1.61 16.17
C VAL A 56 -10.63 -1.58 16.39
N LYS A 57 -11.15 -2.31 17.38
CA LYS A 57 -12.56 -2.28 17.80
C LYS A 57 -12.74 -1.97 19.29
N ILE A 58 -13.69 -1.10 19.63
CA ILE A 58 -14.08 -0.76 21.00
C ILE A 58 -15.27 -1.63 21.44
N LEU A 59 -15.23 -2.19 22.63
CA LEU A 59 -16.35 -2.88 23.23
C LEU A 59 -17.19 -1.91 24.06
N ASN A 60 -18.50 -1.91 23.84
CA ASN A 60 -19.44 -1.17 24.67
C ASN A 60 -19.39 -1.67 26.11
N ASN A 61 -19.19 -0.75 27.06
CA ASN A 61 -19.21 -1.02 28.50
C ASN A 61 -20.55 -1.62 28.94
N ARG A 62 -20.54 -2.88 29.39
CA ARG A 62 -21.50 -3.39 30.35
C ARG A 62 -20.74 -4.08 31.48
N TRP A 63 -20.83 -3.48 32.65
CA TRP A 63 -20.42 -4.09 33.92
C TRP A 63 -21.48 -5.10 34.33
N GLU A 64 -21.16 -6.39 34.30
CA GLU A 64 -21.97 -7.41 34.99
C GLU A 64 -21.09 -8.33 35.83
N ARG A 65 -21.27 -8.20 37.11
CA ARG A 65 -21.00 -9.11 38.23
C ARG A 65 -19.55 -9.54 38.52
N ILE A 66 -19.21 -9.19 39.78
CA ILE A 66 -18.03 -9.72 40.52
C ILE A 66 -18.21 -11.21 40.74
N VAL A 67 -17.29 -12.02 40.20
CA VAL A 67 -17.22 -13.47 40.44
C VAL A 67 -16.16 -13.77 41.52
N PRO A 68 -16.39 -14.71 42.46
CA PRO A 68 -15.47 -14.98 43.57
C PRO A 68 -14.09 -15.48 43.12
N PHE A 69 -13.08 -15.08 43.85
CA PHE A 69 -11.62 -15.24 43.57
C PHE A 69 -11.14 -16.69 43.31
N ARG A 70 -11.90 -17.73 43.62
CA ARG A 70 -11.54 -19.14 43.43
C ARG A 70 -11.69 -19.61 41.97
N ASP A 71 -12.61 -18.98 41.22
CA ASP A 71 -12.84 -19.31 39.80
C ASP A 71 -11.96 -18.51 38.85
N TYR A 72 -11.29 -17.46 39.37
CA TYR A 72 -10.47 -16.55 38.58
C TYR A 72 -9.29 -17.24 37.88
N ARG A 73 -8.60 -18.19 38.58
CA ARG A 73 -7.46 -18.92 37.98
C ARG A 73 -7.85 -19.89 36.88
N TYR A 74 -9.07 -20.45 36.95
CA TYR A 74 -9.56 -21.36 35.89
C TYR A 74 -10.02 -20.57 34.70
N LEU A 75 -10.72 -19.46 34.89
CA LEU A 75 -11.15 -18.53 33.87
C LEU A 75 -9.96 -17.79 33.23
N GLU A 76 -8.93 -17.41 34.02
CA GLU A 76 -7.69 -16.85 33.45
C GLU A 76 -6.95 -17.85 32.57
N ARG A 77 -6.85 -19.12 32.95
CA ARG A 77 -6.19 -20.15 32.13
C ARG A 77 -6.99 -20.44 30.85
N GLN A 78 -8.30 -20.48 30.89
CA GLN A 78 -9.14 -20.66 29.71
C GLN A 78 -9.12 -19.41 28.83
N ASN A 79 -9.23 -18.22 29.41
CA ASN A 79 -9.12 -16.96 28.67
C ASN A 79 -7.72 -16.75 28.09
N LEU A 80 -6.64 -17.13 28.80
CA LEU A 80 -5.28 -17.05 28.29
C LEU A 80 -5.08 -18.04 27.15
N HIS A 81 -5.60 -19.27 27.27
CA HIS A 81 -5.52 -20.28 26.22
C HIS A 81 -6.36 -19.85 24.99
N TYR A 82 -7.55 -19.32 25.19
CA TYR A 82 -8.40 -18.78 24.12
C TYR A 82 -7.77 -17.53 23.46
N MET A 83 -7.21 -16.59 24.24
CA MET A 83 -6.48 -15.43 23.72
C MET A 83 -5.23 -15.83 22.96
N LEU A 84 -4.49 -16.86 23.41
CA LEU A 84 -3.33 -17.39 22.69
C LEU A 84 -3.72 -18.07 21.38
N GLN A 85 -4.86 -18.78 21.33
CA GLN A 85 -5.37 -19.42 20.12
C GLN A 85 -5.84 -18.37 19.07
N GLN A 86 -6.39 -17.23 19.50
CA GLN A 86 -6.85 -16.17 18.61
C GLN A 86 -5.78 -15.14 18.22
N ARG A 87 -4.54 -15.27 18.70
CA ARG A 87 -3.49 -14.30 18.40
C ARG A 87 -3.09 -14.31 16.92
N LYS A 88 -3.10 -15.45 16.28
CA LYS A 88 -2.83 -15.62 14.85
C LYS A 88 -4.06 -16.21 14.15
N ILE A 89 -4.57 -15.51 13.16
CA ILE A 89 -5.76 -15.90 12.39
C ILE A 89 -5.29 -16.27 10.98
N THR A 90 -5.47 -17.53 10.62
CA THR A 90 -5.07 -18.08 9.32
C THR A 90 -6.27 -18.58 8.55
N LEU A 91 -6.17 -18.58 7.23
CA LEU A 91 -7.08 -19.24 6.30
C LEU A 91 -6.43 -20.51 5.76
N ALA A 92 -7.23 -21.44 5.28
CA ALA A 92 -6.75 -22.57 4.48
C ALA A 92 -6.39 -22.09 3.06
N GLU A 93 -5.54 -22.82 2.36
CA GLU A 93 -5.17 -22.53 0.97
C GLU A 93 -6.39 -22.49 0.04
N SER A 94 -7.37 -23.37 0.26
CA SER A 94 -8.65 -23.38 -0.46
C SER A 94 -9.51 -22.11 -0.25
N GLU A 95 -9.16 -21.27 0.70
CA GLU A 95 -9.84 -19.99 1.00
C GLU A 95 -9.18 -18.79 0.31
N ILE A 96 -8.09 -18.99 -0.46
CA ILE A 96 -7.51 -17.95 -1.32
C ILE A 96 -8.62 -17.41 -2.24
N PRO A 97 -8.80 -16.08 -2.33
CA PRO A 97 -9.80 -15.47 -3.21
C PRO A 97 -9.61 -15.91 -4.66
N THR A 98 -10.73 -16.15 -5.34
CA THR A 98 -10.77 -16.52 -6.77
C THR A 98 -10.91 -15.31 -7.69
N HIS A 99 -11.26 -14.15 -7.16
CA HIS A 99 -11.45 -12.89 -7.88
C HIS A 99 -10.79 -11.75 -7.13
N TRP A 100 -10.34 -10.75 -7.87
CA TRP A 100 -10.03 -9.44 -7.33
C TRP A 100 -11.29 -8.58 -7.28
N TYR A 101 -11.35 -7.69 -6.31
CA TYR A 101 -12.42 -6.70 -6.21
C TYR A 101 -12.01 -5.38 -6.88
N ASN A 102 -12.84 -4.91 -7.79
CA ASN A 102 -12.67 -3.63 -8.45
C ASN A 102 -13.63 -2.59 -7.85
N ILE A 103 -13.10 -1.69 -7.03
CA ILE A 103 -13.88 -0.65 -6.36
C ILE A 103 -14.55 0.33 -7.34
N MET A 104 -14.04 0.42 -8.58
CA MET A 104 -14.63 1.24 -9.64
C MET A 104 -16.11 0.92 -9.87
N ALA A 105 -16.53 -0.33 -9.65
CA ALA A 105 -17.93 -0.74 -9.79
C ALA A 105 -18.87 0.00 -8.81
N ASP A 106 -18.41 0.20 -7.58
CA ASP A 106 -19.24 0.69 -6.47
C ASP A 106 -19.00 2.20 -6.15
N MET A 107 -17.98 2.84 -6.76
CA MET A 107 -17.71 4.27 -6.55
C MET A 107 -18.83 5.16 -7.09
N PRO A 108 -19.32 6.16 -6.33
CA PRO A 108 -20.34 7.10 -6.80
C PRO A 108 -19.82 7.99 -7.94
N ASN A 109 -18.57 8.44 -7.85
CA ASN A 109 -17.90 9.22 -8.89
C ASN A 109 -16.67 8.45 -9.38
N LYS A 110 -16.59 8.24 -10.69
CA LYS A 110 -15.40 7.63 -11.32
C LYS A 110 -14.31 8.69 -11.47
N PRO A 111 -13.02 8.30 -11.44
CA PRO A 111 -11.95 9.20 -11.84
C PRO A 111 -12.14 9.71 -13.26
N LEU A 112 -11.71 10.93 -13.53
CA LEU A 112 -11.69 11.47 -14.90
C LEU A 112 -10.71 10.64 -15.77
N PRO A 113 -10.91 10.55 -17.09
CA PRO A 113 -10.05 9.77 -17.98
C PRO A 113 -8.62 10.34 -18.01
N PRO A 114 -7.61 9.50 -18.25
CA PRO A 114 -6.25 9.98 -18.51
C PRO A 114 -6.19 10.77 -19.81
N LEU A 115 -5.23 11.73 -19.90
CA LEU A 115 -5.03 12.56 -21.07
C LEU A 115 -3.70 12.25 -21.76
N HIS A 116 -3.68 12.37 -23.06
CA HIS A 116 -2.47 12.23 -23.86
C HIS A 116 -1.45 13.34 -23.51
N PRO A 117 -0.17 13.01 -23.29
CA PRO A 117 0.84 13.96 -22.80
C PRO A 117 1.02 15.18 -23.72
N GLY A 118 0.94 14.99 -25.04
CA GLY A 118 1.16 16.06 -26.01
C GLY A 118 -0.09 16.82 -26.39
N THR A 119 -1.24 16.14 -26.62
CA THR A 119 -2.48 16.78 -27.10
C THR A 119 -3.42 17.19 -25.98
N GLN A 120 -3.23 16.67 -24.76
CA GLN A 120 -4.11 16.85 -23.60
C GLN A 120 -5.58 16.46 -23.84
N GLN A 121 -5.82 15.61 -24.84
CA GLN A 121 -7.13 14.99 -25.07
C GLN A 121 -7.23 13.65 -24.35
N PRO A 122 -8.44 13.20 -23.98
CA PRO A 122 -8.63 11.85 -23.46
C PRO A 122 -7.97 10.81 -24.36
N ILE A 123 -7.28 9.84 -23.77
CA ILE A 123 -6.65 8.75 -24.52
C ILE A 123 -7.56 7.53 -24.56
N ASP A 124 -7.53 6.83 -25.70
CA ASP A 124 -8.12 5.50 -25.81
C ASP A 124 -7.24 4.46 -25.12
N ALA A 125 -7.84 3.35 -24.72
CA ALA A 125 -7.12 2.26 -24.04
C ALA A 125 -5.97 1.72 -24.89
N GLU A 126 -6.17 1.64 -26.21
CA GLU A 126 -5.17 1.17 -27.19
C GLU A 126 -3.92 2.04 -27.22
N ALA A 127 -4.01 3.33 -26.90
CA ALA A 127 -2.83 4.20 -26.81
C ALA A 127 -1.83 3.79 -25.70
N LEU A 128 -2.26 2.94 -24.78
CA LEU A 128 -1.37 2.35 -23.76
C LEU A 128 -0.67 1.06 -24.22
N ALA A 129 -1.05 0.49 -25.39
CA ALA A 129 -0.51 -0.75 -25.90
C ALA A 129 1.02 -0.77 -26.08
N PRO A 130 1.70 0.34 -26.42
CA PRO A 130 3.16 0.33 -26.43
C PRO A 130 3.79 0.02 -25.06
N LEU A 131 3.12 0.38 -23.95
CA LEU A 131 3.64 0.24 -22.60
C LEU A 131 3.15 -1.00 -21.86
N PHE A 132 1.92 -1.48 -22.12
CA PHE A 132 1.29 -2.53 -21.34
C PHE A 132 0.68 -3.62 -22.23
N PRO A 133 0.60 -4.88 -21.76
CA PRO A 133 -0.15 -5.91 -22.45
C PRO A 133 -1.65 -5.60 -22.42
N MET A 134 -2.37 -6.03 -23.47
CA MET A 134 -3.78 -5.69 -23.67
C MET A 134 -4.69 -6.10 -22.53
N GLU A 135 -4.42 -7.24 -21.88
CA GLU A 135 -5.22 -7.68 -20.75
C GLU A 135 -5.09 -6.76 -19.54
N LEU A 136 -3.91 -6.22 -19.25
CA LEU A 136 -3.74 -5.22 -18.18
C LEU A 136 -4.40 -3.90 -18.54
N ILE A 137 -4.42 -3.52 -19.84
CA ILE A 137 -5.12 -2.32 -20.30
C ILE A 137 -6.64 -2.48 -20.10
N LYS A 138 -7.22 -3.65 -20.44
CA LYS A 138 -8.63 -3.94 -20.16
C LYS A 138 -8.95 -3.84 -18.67
N GLN A 139 -8.09 -4.38 -17.83
CA GLN A 139 -8.25 -4.29 -16.38
C GLN A 139 -8.10 -2.85 -15.85
N GLU A 140 -7.22 -2.04 -16.44
CA GLU A 140 -7.02 -0.63 -16.07
C GLU A 140 -8.29 0.21 -16.26
N VAL A 141 -9.06 -0.06 -17.33
CA VAL A 141 -10.28 0.68 -17.65
C VAL A 141 -11.57 -0.03 -17.24
N SER A 142 -11.47 -1.25 -16.68
CA SER A 142 -12.63 -2.07 -16.32
C SER A 142 -13.48 -1.42 -15.24
N THR A 143 -14.80 -1.56 -15.39
CA THR A 143 -15.80 -1.26 -14.36
C THR A 143 -16.50 -2.50 -13.82
N GLU A 144 -16.07 -3.68 -14.26
CA GLU A 144 -16.56 -4.95 -13.72
C GLU A 144 -16.16 -5.09 -12.26
N LYS A 145 -17.11 -5.49 -11.42
CA LYS A 145 -16.93 -5.56 -9.96
C LYS A 145 -15.95 -6.64 -9.53
N TRP A 146 -16.00 -7.80 -10.17
CA TRP A 146 -15.20 -8.97 -9.86
C TRP A 146 -14.41 -9.39 -11.09
N VAL A 147 -13.10 -9.39 -10.98
CA VAL A 147 -12.19 -9.83 -12.04
C VAL A 147 -11.56 -11.14 -11.60
N GLU A 148 -11.73 -12.17 -12.41
CA GLU A 148 -11.23 -13.52 -12.10
C GLU A 148 -9.69 -13.55 -12.00
N ILE A 149 -9.19 -14.26 -10.99
CA ILE A 149 -7.76 -14.52 -10.83
C ILE A 149 -7.44 -15.81 -11.59
N PRO A 150 -6.61 -15.78 -12.64
CA PRO A 150 -6.23 -16.98 -13.38
C PRO A 150 -5.69 -18.07 -12.46
N ASP A 151 -5.99 -19.34 -12.77
CA ASP A 151 -5.56 -20.48 -11.95
C ASP A 151 -4.04 -20.54 -11.80
N GLU A 152 -3.28 -20.22 -12.86
CA GLU A 152 -1.83 -20.18 -12.81
C GLU A 152 -1.32 -19.10 -11.82
N VAL A 153 -1.99 -17.95 -11.76
CA VAL A 153 -1.68 -16.89 -10.82
C VAL A 153 -2.03 -17.33 -9.39
N ARG A 154 -3.19 -17.98 -9.17
CA ARG A 154 -3.59 -18.50 -7.86
C ARG A 154 -2.63 -19.58 -7.36
N ASN A 155 -2.19 -20.47 -8.23
CA ASN A 155 -1.21 -21.49 -7.90
C ASN A 155 0.13 -20.88 -7.44
N LEU A 156 0.57 -19.78 -8.06
CA LEU A 156 1.77 -19.07 -7.60
C LEU A 156 1.52 -18.28 -6.30
N TYR A 157 0.32 -17.76 -6.10
CA TYR A 157 -0.04 -17.13 -4.83
C TYR A 157 0.04 -18.12 -3.66
N SER A 158 -0.29 -19.39 -3.84
CA SER A 158 -0.24 -20.40 -2.78
C SER A 158 1.16 -20.63 -2.18
N ILE A 159 2.22 -20.15 -2.85
CA ILE A 159 3.59 -20.17 -2.29
C ILE A 159 3.67 -19.42 -0.94
N TRP A 160 2.88 -18.34 -0.75
CA TRP A 160 2.90 -17.54 0.49
C TRP A 160 1.52 -17.14 1.02
N ARG A 161 0.46 -17.31 0.22
CA ARG A 161 -0.91 -16.99 0.63
C ARG A 161 -1.68 -18.23 1.06
N PRO A 162 -2.70 -18.11 1.93
CA PRO A 162 -3.17 -16.86 2.57
C PRO A 162 -2.16 -16.29 3.57
N THR A 163 -2.00 -14.96 3.60
CA THR A 163 -1.12 -14.33 4.57
C THR A 163 -1.77 -14.25 5.95
N PRO A 164 -1.01 -14.36 7.05
CA PRO A 164 -1.58 -14.34 8.39
C PRO A 164 -2.08 -12.95 8.79
N MET A 165 -3.12 -12.93 9.63
CA MET A 165 -3.52 -11.79 10.42
C MET A 165 -3.25 -12.05 11.89
N PHE A 166 -2.82 -11.02 12.63
CA PHE A 166 -2.50 -11.14 14.04
C PHE A 166 -3.28 -10.11 14.85
N ARG A 167 -3.66 -10.48 16.06
CA ARG A 167 -4.10 -9.54 17.07
C ARG A 167 -2.90 -9.05 17.89
N ALA A 168 -2.69 -7.76 17.96
CA ALA A 168 -1.57 -7.11 18.63
C ALA A 168 -1.83 -6.89 20.13
N ILE A 169 -2.09 -7.97 20.89
CA ILE A 169 -2.46 -7.93 22.33
C ILE A 169 -1.38 -7.21 23.15
N GLY A 170 -0.10 -7.38 22.81
CA GLY A 170 1.00 -6.68 23.49
C GLY A 170 0.89 -5.16 23.32
N LEU A 171 0.60 -4.70 22.10
CA LEU A 171 0.39 -3.28 21.81
C LEU A 171 -0.87 -2.72 22.48
N GLU A 172 -1.98 -3.46 22.47
CA GLU A 172 -3.21 -3.08 23.19
C GLU A 172 -2.92 -2.79 24.67
N LYS A 173 -2.13 -3.68 25.31
CA LYS A 173 -1.71 -3.52 26.71
C LYS A 173 -0.75 -2.34 26.90
N ALA A 174 0.23 -2.18 26.01
CA ALA A 174 1.20 -1.10 26.08
C ALA A 174 0.54 0.28 25.94
N LEU A 175 -0.51 0.37 25.12
CA LEU A 175 -1.31 1.59 24.92
C LEU A 175 -2.36 1.80 26.01
N GLY A 176 -2.64 0.80 26.86
CA GLY A 176 -3.73 0.85 27.85
C GLY A 176 -5.11 1.02 27.21
N THR A 177 -5.30 0.53 25.98
CA THR A 177 -6.55 0.72 25.22
C THR A 177 -7.52 -0.46 25.39
N GLN A 178 -8.82 -0.17 25.34
CA GLN A 178 -9.89 -1.17 25.24
C GLN A 178 -10.08 -1.64 23.79
N SER A 179 -9.46 -0.98 22.84
CA SER A 179 -9.58 -1.26 21.43
C SER A 179 -8.86 -2.54 21.06
N LYS A 180 -9.47 -3.37 20.20
CA LYS A 180 -8.82 -4.53 19.61
C LYS A 180 -8.00 -4.12 18.40
N ILE A 181 -6.74 -4.50 18.37
CA ILE A 181 -5.78 -4.12 17.34
C ILE A 181 -5.37 -5.35 16.53
N TYR A 182 -5.63 -5.32 15.22
CA TYR A 182 -5.25 -6.39 14.30
C TYR A 182 -4.30 -5.85 13.24
N TYR A 183 -3.37 -6.69 12.77
CA TYR A 183 -2.54 -6.36 11.62
C TYR A 183 -2.44 -7.54 10.64
N LYS A 184 -2.62 -7.23 9.36
CA LYS A 184 -2.43 -8.15 8.24
C LYS A 184 -0.96 -8.14 7.85
N TYR A 185 -0.31 -9.30 7.83
CA TYR A 185 1.13 -9.39 7.64
C TYR A 185 1.51 -9.90 6.25
N GLU A 186 1.87 -8.99 5.36
CA GLU A 186 2.28 -9.28 3.98
C GLU A 186 3.80 -9.53 3.83
N GLY A 187 4.56 -9.50 4.92
CA GLY A 187 6.01 -9.74 4.91
C GLY A 187 6.43 -11.21 4.73
N VAL A 188 5.47 -12.14 4.63
CA VAL A 188 5.72 -13.58 4.41
C VAL A 188 5.98 -13.92 2.95
N SER A 189 5.74 -12.98 2.02
CA SER A 189 6.01 -13.23 0.60
C SER A 189 7.52 -13.36 0.33
N PRO A 190 7.93 -14.01 -0.78
CA PRO A 190 9.35 -14.14 -1.14
C PRO A 190 10.10 -12.80 -1.24
N ALA A 191 9.41 -11.73 -1.65
CA ALA A 191 9.99 -10.37 -1.70
C ALA A 191 9.85 -9.60 -0.38
N GLY A 192 9.26 -10.17 0.66
CA GLY A 192 9.07 -9.56 1.98
C GLY A 192 8.09 -8.38 1.98
N SER A 193 7.11 -8.34 1.07
CA SER A 193 6.13 -7.26 0.94
C SER A 193 4.85 -7.71 0.21
N HIS A 194 3.83 -6.82 0.15
CA HIS A 194 2.59 -7.02 -0.59
C HIS A 194 2.76 -7.00 -2.12
N LYS A 195 3.90 -6.53 -2.64
CA LYS A 195 4.07 -6.24 -4.07
C LYS A 195 4.00 -7.46 -5.00
N PRO A 196 4.37 -8.69 -4.59
CA PRO A 196 4.18 -9.88 -5.43
C PRO A 196 2.73 -10.12 -5.85
N ASN A 197 1.74 -9.63 -5.10
CA ASN A 197 0.33 -9.77 -5.44
C ASN A 197 -0.05 -9.12 -6.78
N THR A 198 0.67 -8.10 -7.22
CA THR A 198 0.51 -7.51 -8.54
C THR A 198 1.64 -7.86 -9.49
N ALA A 199 2.84 -8.14 -9.00
CA ALA A 199 3.98 -8.52 -9.85
C ALA A 199 3.71 -9.84 -10.58
N ILE A 200 3.14 -10.83 -9.91
CA ILE A 200 2.80 -12.13 -10.53
C ILE A 200 1.82 -11.97 -11.69
N PRO A 201 0.61 -11.36 -11.53
CA PRO A 201 -0.30 -11.20 -12.65
C PRO A 201 0.26 -10.31 -13.77
N GLN A 202 1.03 -9.25 -13.45
CA GLN A 202 1.65 -8.44 -14.48
C GLN A 202 2.66 -9.27 -15.32
N ALA A 203 3.51 -10.06 -14.69
CA ALA A 203 4.43 -10.95 -15.42
C ALA A 203 3.67 -12.04 -16.19
N TYR A 204 2.62 -12.63 -15.60
CA TYR A 204 1.77 -13.62 -16.26
C TYR A 204 1.17 -13.09 -17.57
N TYR A 205 0.53 -11.92 -17.55
CA TYR A 205 -0.11 -11.38 -18.75
C TYR A 205 0.92 -10.94 -19.80
N ASN A 206 2.09 -10.44 -19.41
CA ASN A 206 3.19 -10.17 -20.31
C ASN A 206 3.68 -11.48 -20.97
N ALA A 207 3.86 -12.55 -20.21
CA ALA A 207 4.27 -13.86 -20.75
C ALA A 207 3.24 -14.42 -21.73
N LYS A 208 1.95 -14.30 -21.44
CA LYS A 208 0.85 -14.76 -22.30
C LYS A 208 0.82 -14.02 -23.66
N GLU A 209 1.22 -12.75 -23.69
CA GLU A 209 1.36 -11.97 -24.94
C GLU A 209 2.72 -12.16 -25.61
N GLY A 210 3.59 -13.01 -25.08
CA GLY A 210 4.90 -13.33 -25.69
C GLY A 210 5.97 -12.25 -25.49
N ILE A 211 5.75 -11.31 -24.55
CA ILE A 211 6.72 -10.26 -24.20
C ILE A 211 8.00 -10.90 -23.65
N LYS A 212 9.14 -10.40 -24.08
CA LYS A 212 10.46 -10.95 -23.72
C LYS A 212 11.11 -10.25 -22.56
N LYS A 213 10.84 -8.96 -22.39
CA LYS A 213 11.44 -8.14 -21.35
C LYS A 213 10.40 -7.23 -20.67
N ILE A 214 10.58 -7.02 -19.39
CA ILE A 214 9.85 -5.99 -18.64
C ILE A 214 10.86 -4.98 -18.09
N ALA A 215 10.68 -3.71 -18.44
CA ALA A 215 11.40 -2.59 -17.85
C ALA A 215 10.55 -1.99 -16.71
N THR A 216 11.21 -1.59 -15.61
CA THR A 216 10.50 -1.00 -14.47
C THR A 216 11.40 -0.08 -13.65
N GLU A 217 10.78 0.75 -12.85
CA GLU A 217 11.44 1.53 -11.81
C GLU A 217 11.37 0.85 -10.44
N THR A 218 12.21 1.30 -9.51
CA THR A 218 12.01 0.99 -8.10
C THR A 218 12.58 2.07 -7.18
N GLY A 219 11.83 2.51 -6.19
CA GLY A 219 12.28 3.50 -5.21
C GLY A 219 13.27 2.90 -4.21
N ALA A 220 12.77 2.07 -3.28
CA ALA A 220 13.53 1.42 -2.22
C ALA A 220 14.00 0.00 -2.55
N GLY A 221 13.71 -0.49 -3.75
CA GLY A 221 14.02 -1.85 -4.20
C GLY A 221 12.94 -2.90 -3.98
N GLN A 222 11.86 -2.58 -3.28
CA GLN A 222 10.80 -3.56 -2.99
C GLN A 222 10.01 -3.98 -4.22
N TRP A 223 9.66 -3.01 -5.08
CA TRP A 223 8.95 -3.31 -6.32
C TRP A 223 9.86 -4.08 -7.27
N GLY A 224 11.08 -3.60 -7.50
CA GLY A 224 12.06 -4.31 -8.32
C GLY A 224 12.27 -5.75 -7.86
N SER A 225 12.42 -5.99 -6.55
CA SER A 225 12.53 -7.36 -6.01
C SER A 225 11.30 -8.22 -6.31
N ALA A 226 10.09 -7.67 -6.13
CA ALA A 226 8.85 -8.41 -6.40
C ALA A 226 8.69 -8.76 -7.88
N LEU A 227 9.02 -7.81 -8.78
CA LEU A 227 8.91 -8.03 -10.20
C LEU A 227 10.02 -8.97 -10.72
N SER A 228 11.27 -8.84 -10.22
CA SER A 228 12.35 -9.78 -10.57
C SER A 228 11.99 -11.22 -10.23
N PHE A 229 11.41 -11.44 -9.03
CA PHE A 229 10.88 -12.75 -8.63
C PHE A 229 9.81 -13.25 -9.61
N ALA A 230 8.82 -12.41 -9.94
CA ALA A 230 7.75 -12.76 -10.86
C ALA A 230 8.28 -13.06 -12.28
N CYS A 231 9.15 -12.21 -12.81
CA CYS A 231 9.73 -12.40 -14.15
C CYS A 231 10.52 -13.71 -14.25
N GLN A 232 11.27 -14.08 -13.21
CA GLN A 232 11.98 -15.36 -13.18
C GLN A 232 11.03 -16.56 -13.29
N LEU A 233 9.86 -16.50 -12.63
CA LEU A 233 8.89 -17.59 -12.68
C LEU A 233 8.30 -17.80 -14.09
N PHE A 234 8.22 -16.73 -14.88
CA PHE A 234 7.68 -16.78 -16.24
C PHE A 234 8.75 -16.75 -17.34
N GLY A 235 10.03 -16.75 -16.99
CA GLY A 235 11.13 -16.73 -17.95
C GLY A 235 11.24 -15.42 -18.76
N ILE A 236 10.82 -14.29 -18.17
CA ILE A 236 10.89 -12.95 -18.78
C ILE A 236 12.11 -12.21 -18.24
N GLU A 237 12.84 -11.52 -19.11
CA GLU A 237 13.92 -10.62 -18.68
C GLU A 237 13.37 -9.43 -17.88
N CYS A 238 14.07 -9.03 -16.82
CA CYS A 238 13.68 -7.91 -16.00
C CYS A 238 14.80 -6.85 -15.94
N GLU A 239 14.48 -5.63 -16.34
CA GLU A 239 15.38 -4.49 -16.27
C GLU A 239 14.85 -3.43 -15.31
N VAL A 240 15.65 -3.08 -14.29
CA VAL A 240 15.18 -2.29 -13.15
C VAL A 240 16.00 -1.00 -13.01
N PHE A 241 15.35 0.14 -13.08
CA PHE A 241 15.92 1.45 -12.76
C PHE A 241 15.65 1.79 -11.29
N MET A 242 16.69 1.71 -10.46
CA MET A 242 16.58 1.93 -9.02
C MET A 242 17.05 3.33 -8.65
N VAL A 243 16.24 4.08 -7.91
CA VAL A 243 16.61 5.42 -7.41
C VAL A 243 17.99 5.39 -6.75
N LYS A 244 18.92 6.23 -7.24
CA LYS A 244 20.36 6.22 -6.92
C LYS A 244 20.64 6.20 -5.41
N VAL A 245 20.02 7.07 -4.63
CA VAL A 245 20.21 7.09 -3.17
C VAL A 245 19.83 5.77 -2.49
N SER A 246 18.88 5.03 -3.05
CA SER A 246 18.50 3.70 -2.54
C SER A 246 19.40 2.59 -3.12
N TYR A 247 19.83 2.72 -4.35
CA TYR A 247 20.78 1.78 -4.98
C TYR A 247 22.10 1.71 -4.20
N GLU A 248 22.61 2.86 -3.76
CA GLU A 248 23.82 2.97 -2.96
C GLU A 248 23.58 2.54 -1.50
N GLY A 249 22.46 2.99 -0.90
CA GLY A 249 22.16 2.77 0.53
C GLY A 249 21.56 1.40 0.86
N LYS A 250 21.13 0.60 -0.14
CA LYS A 250 20.43 -0.68 0.06
C LYS A 250 20.99 -1.80 -0.84
N PRO A 251 22.26 -2.17 -0.70
CA PRO A 251 22.94 -3.12 -1.59
C PRO A 251 22.27 -4.51 -1.62
N TYR A 252 21.69 -4.96 -0.52
CA TYR A 252 21.02 -6.27 -0.45
C TYR A 252 19.79 -6.36 -1.35
N ARG A 253 19.09 -5.25 -1.63
CA ARG A 253 17.98 -5.25 -2.59
C ARG A 253 18.46 -5.50 -4.01
N LYS A 254 19.57 -4.89 -4.41
CA LYS A 254 20.21 -5.16 -5.70
C LYS A 254 20.65 -6.61 -5.82
N ILE A 255 21.30 -7.15 -4.77
CA ILE A 255 21.73 -8.56 -4.74
C ILE A 255 20.53 -9.48 -4.90
N MET A 256 19.43 -9.23 -4.20
CA MET A 256 18.18 -10.01 -4.30
C MET A 256 17.63 -9.99 -5.75
N MET A 257 17.53 -8.81 -6.36
CA MET A 257 17.05 -8.67 -7.74
C MET A 257 17.96 -9.42 -8.72
N ASN A 258 19.27 -9.28 -8.60
CA ASN A 258 20.24 -10.00 -9.43
C ASN A 258 20.16 -11.53 -9.24
N THR A 259 19.90 -12.00 -8.01
CA THR A 259 19.72 -13.44 -7.73
C THR A 259 18.51 -14.00 -8.48
N TRP A 260 17.49 -13.19 -8.72
CA TRP A 260 16.34 -13.54 -9.56
C TRP A 260 16.51 -13.15 -11.03
N GLY A 261 17.75 -12.91 -11.49
CA GLY A 261 18.09 -12.72 -12.89
C GLY A 261 17.82 -11.30 -13.44
N ALA A 262 17.43 -10.33 -12.61
CA ALA A 262 17.21 -8.98 -13.10
C ALA A 262 18.52 -8.20 -13.27
N THR A 263 18.54 -7.32 -14.27
CA THR A 263 19.57 -6.29 -14.45
C THR A 263 19.13 -5.01 -13.74
N VAL A 264 20.01 -4.46 -12.87
CA VAL A 264 19.65 -3.31 -12.03
C VAL A 264 20.58 -2.14 -12.27
N HIS A 265 20.02 -1.00 -12.64
CA HIS A 265 20.73 0.26 -12.91
C HIS A 265 20.41 1.31 -11.85
N ALA A 266 21.40 2.13 -11.48
CA ALA A 266 21.15 3.34 -10.68
C ALA A 266 20.49 4.41 -11.57
N SER A 267 19.41 5.03 -11.10
CA SER A 267 18.68 6.10 -11.80
C SER A 267 18.87 7.44 -11.08
N PRO A 268 19.22 8.53 -11.80
CA PRO A 268 19.40 8.62 -13.26
C PRO A 268 20.65 7.90 -13.78
N SER A 269 20.56 7.41 -15.03
CA SER A 269 21.64 6.69 -15.72
C SER A 269 21.99 7.35 -17.07
N ASN A 270 23.12 6.94 -17.65
CA ASN A 270 23.49 7.34 -19.01
C ASN A 270 22.89 6.44 -20.11
N LEU A 271 22.05 5.46 -19.75
CA LEU A 271 21.49 4.51 -20.70
C LEU A 271 20.35 5.10 -21.54
N THR A 272 19.59 6.01 -20.96
CA THR A 272 18.40 6.64 -21.54
C THR A 272 18.60 8.12 -21.82
N ASN A 273 17.82 8.70 -22.73
CA ASN A 273 17.81 10.15 -22.97
C ASN A 273 17.26 10.89 -21.73
N ALA A 274 16.24 10.32 -21.10
CA ALA A 274 15.67 10.83 -19.85
C ALA A 274 16.75 10.95 -18.77
N GLY A 275 17.49 9.88 -18.52
CA GLY A 275 18.56 9.87 -17.52
C GLY A 275 19.68 10.85 -17.84
N ARG A 276 20.16 10.89 -19.10
CA ARG A 276 21.17 11.84 -19.55
C ARG A 276 20.75 13.28 -19.35
N SER A 277 19.51 13.64 -19.72
CA SER A 277 18.99 15.00 -19.57
C SER A 277 18.94 15.49 -18.11
N ILE A 278 18.74 14.58 -17.17
CA ILE A 278 18.78 14.88 -15.73
C ILE A 278 20.22 15.05 -15.26
N LEU A 279 21.14 14.17 -15.68
CA LEU A 279 22.56 14.22 -15.30
C LEU A 279 23.29 15.44 -15.89
N GLU A 280 22.88 15.93 -17.06
CA GLU A 280 23.39 17.17 -17.65
C GLU A 280 23.00 18.40 -16.79
N LYS A 281 21.81 18.39 -16.20
CA LYS A 281 21.33 19.49 -15.32
C LYS A 281 21.89 19.38 -13.91
N ASP A 282 21.97 18.17 -13.36
CA ASP A 282 22.48 17.87 -12.02
C ASP A 282 23.25 16.54 -12.03
N PRO A 283 24.59 16.58 -12.23
CA PRO A 283 25.43 15.36 -12.23
C PRO A 283 25.40 14.60 -10.89
N ASN A 284 25.03 15.28 -9.80
CA ASN A 284 24.95 14.68 -8.47
C ASN A 284 23.51 14.33 -8.03
N SER A 285 22.56 14.35 -8.95
CA SER A 285 21.17 14.03 -8.66
C SER A 285 21.05 12.75 -7.83
N PRO A 286 20.35 12.78 -6.68
CA PRO A 286 20.08 11.60 -5.86
C PRO A 286 19.07 10.65 -6.52
N GLY A 287 18.44 11.08 -7.61
CA GLY A 287 17.34 10.42 -8.28
C GLY A 287 16.00 10.60 -7.56
N SER A 288 14.94 10.33 -8.30
CA SER A 288 13.58 10.24 -7.77
C SER A 288 12.83 9.10 -8.44
N LEU A 289 11.67 8.72 -7.89
CA LEU A 289 10.86 7.67 -8.52
C LEU A 289 10.36 8.13 -9.89
N GLY A 290 9.98 9.41 -10.05
CA GLY A 290 9.56 9.97 -11.33
C GLY A 290 10.64 9.91 -12.40
N ILE A 291 11.91 10.15 -12.04
CA ILE A 291 13.06 10.01 -12.97
C ILE A 291 13.21 8.54 -13.39
N ALA A 292 13.20 7.61 -12.44
CA ALA A 292 13.32 6.18 -12.73
C ALA A 292 12.16 5.65 -13.58
N ILE A 293 10.94 6.18 -13.43
CA ILE A 293 9.79 5.91 -14.29
C ILE A 293 10.09 6.38 -15.72
N SER A 294 10.59 7.62 -15.90
CA SER A 294 10.92 8.14 -17.23
C SER A 294 11.90 7.23 -17.96
N GLU A 295 12.96 6.75 -17.27
CA GLU A 295 13.95 5.84 -17.87
C GLU A 295 13.33 4.49 -18.26
N ALA A 296 12.54 3.87 -17.39
CA ALA A 296 11.90 2.59 -17.65
C ALA A 296 10.86 2.68 -18.78
N VAL A 297 10.09 3.76 -18.83
CA VAL A 297 9.10 4.03 -19.89
C VAL A 297 9.80 4.27 -21.24
N GLU A 298 10.94 4.97 -21.27
CA GLU A 298 11.72 5.16 -22.50
C GLU A 298 12.20 3.82 -23.06
N ILE A 299 12.71 2.91 -22.21
CA ILE A 299 13.10 1.57 -22.64
C ILE A 299 11.91 0.80 -23.23
N ALA A 300 10.77 0.79 -22.54
CA ALA A 300 9.59 0.09 -23.03
C ALA A 300 9.05 0.68 -24.35
N ALA A 301 9.02 2.01 -24.47
CA ALA A 301 8.48 2.69 -25.65
C ALA A 301 9.39 2.57 -26.90
N THR A 302 10.67 2.21 -26.73
CA THR A 302 11.65 2.12 -27.82
C THR A 302 11.99 0.70 -28.26
N HIS A 303 11.37 -0.33 -27.63
CA HIS A 303 11.61 -1.74 -27.91
C HIS A 303 10.27 -2.50 -28.00
N ASP A 304 9.98 -3.09 -29.16
CA ASP A 304 8.70 -3.75 -29.45
C ASP A 304 8.43 -5.00 -28.58
N ASP A 305 9.49 -5.67 -28.12
CA ASP A 305 9.42 -6.88 -27.28
C ASP A 305 9.45 -6.59 -25.78
N THR A 306 9.44 -5.32 -25.41
CA THR A 306 9.59 -4.85 -24.03
C THR A 306 8.35 -4.08 -23.59
N LYS A 307 7.85 -4.36 -22.38
CA LYS A 307 6.75 -3.62 -21.76
C LYS A 307 7.19 -3.00 -20.43
N TYR A 308 6.42 -2.02 -19.98
CA TYR A 308 6.59 -1.37 -18.70
C TYR A 308 5.69 -2.01 -17.64
N SER A 309 6.15 -2.09 -16.41
CA SER A 309 5.35 -2.53 -15.26
C SER A 309 5.55 -1.59 -14.09
N LEU A 310 4.48 -1.31 -13.36
CA LEU A 310 4.44 -0.38 -12.23
C LEU A 310 3.84 -1.04 -10.99
N GLY A 311 4.47 -0.83 -9.83
CA GLY A 311 4.07 -1.48 -8.58
C GLY A 311 3.09 -0.70 -7.71
N SER A 312 2.46 0.36 -8.24
CA SER A 312 1.51 1.23 -7.54
C SER A 312 0.76 2.12 -8.53
N VAL A 313 -0.15 2.97 -8.05
CA VAL A 313 -0.84 4.04 -8.79
C VAL A 313 -1.93 3.56 -9.75
N LEU A 314 -1.61 2.65 -10.68
CA LEU A 314 -2.52 2.19 -11.74
C LEU A 314 -3.69 1.38 -11.17
N ASN A 315 -4.85 1.46 -11.83
CA ASN A 315 -6.08 0.85 -11.35
C ASN A 315 -5.99 -0.66 -11.24
N HIS A 316 -5.43 -1.35 -12.25
CA HIS A 316 -5.22 -2.79 -12.21
C HIS A 316 -4.27 -3.21 -11.07
N VAL A 317 -3.24 -2.38 -10.76
CA VAL A 317 -2.35 -2.63 -9.62
C VAL A 317 -3.11 -2.54 -8.30
N LEU A 318 -3.92 -1.50 -8.11
CA LEU A 318 -4.75 -1.33 -6.90
C LEU A 318 -5.73 -2.49 -6.75
N MET A 319 -6.35 -2.92 -7.85
CA MET A 319 -7.28 -4.05 -7.89
C MET A 319 -6.60 -5.37 -7.51
N HIS A 320 -5.44 -5.70 -8.08
CA HIS A 320 -4.70 -6.92 -7.73
C HIS A 320 -4.37 -7.02 -6.24
N GLN A 321 -4.15 -5.89 -5.58
CA GLN A 321 -3.86 -5.86 -4.15
C GLN A 321 -5.08 -6.18 -3.28
N THR A 322 -6.29 -6.10 -3.80
CA THR A 322 -7.52 -6.34 -3.01
C THR A 322 -7.62 -7.75 -2.44
N ILE A 323 -6.84 -8.70 -2.95
CA ILE A 323 -6.69 -10.04 -2.36
C ILE A 323 -6.34 -9.97 -0.87
N ILE A 324 -5.60 -8.94 -0.44
CA ILE A 324 -5.23 -8.70 0.96
C ILE A 324 -6.47 -8.48 1.83
N GLY A 325 -7.33 -7.56 1.42
CA GLY A 325 -8.54 -7.20 2.15
C GLY A 325 -9.61 -8.27 2.08
N LEU A 326 -9.72 -8.98 0.95
CA LEU A 326 -10.63 -10.13 0.79
C LEU A 326 -10.28 -11.27 1.76
N GLU A 327 -8.99 -11.58 1.93
CA GLU A 327 -8.55 -12.50 2.97
C GLU A 327 -8.80 -11.93 4.38
N ALA A 328 -8.51 -10.63 4.59
CA ALA A 328 -8.69 -10.00 5.87
C ALA A 328 -10.17 -9.99 6.32
N GLN A 329 -11.13 -9.82 5.40
CA GLN A 329 -12.57 -9.94 5.70
C GLN A 329 -12.91 -11.34 6.25
N LYS A 330 -12.46 -12.40 5.58
CA LYS A 330 -12.65 -13.79 6.05
C LYS A 330 -11.96 -14.04 7.41
N GLN A 331 -10.79 -13.45 7.61
CA GLN A 331 -10.06 -13.57 8.88
C GLN A 331 -10.75 -12.82 10.01
N MET A 332 -11.31 -11.64 9.74
CA MET A 332 -12.13 -10.89 10.72
C MET A 332 -13.41 -11.64 11.06
N GLU A 333 -14.06 -12.27 10.08
CA GLU A 333 -15.23 -13.14 10.31
C GLU A 333 -14.85 -14.31 11.23
N LYS A 334 -13.72 -15.02 10.97
CA LYS A 334 -13.21 -16.07 11.87
C LYS A 334 -12.88 -15.58 13.27
N ALA A 335 -12.46 -14.32 13.40
CA ALA A 335 -12.23 -13.69 14.70
C ALA A 335 -13.54 -13.28 15.41
N GLY A 336 -14.70 -13.43 14.77
CA GLY A 336 -15.97 -12.92 15.26
C GLY A 336 -16.01 -11.41 15.41
N ASP A 337 -15.31 -10.68 14.52
CA ASP A 337 -15.08 -9.24 14.63
C ASP A 337 -15.18 -8.54 13.27
N TYR A 338 -15.21 -7.19 13.28
CA TYR A 338 -15.21 -6.37 12.07
C TYR A 338 -14.50 -5.04 12.37
N PRO A 339 -13.70 -4.48 11.45
CA PRO A 339 -12.97 -3.24 11.71
C PRO A 339 -13.90 -2.03 11.66
N ASP A 340 -13.72 -1.10 12.58
CA ASP A 340 -14.33 0.23 12.52
C ASP A 340 -13.42 1.22 11.80
N ILE A 341 -12.10 1.02 11.93
CA ILE A 341 -11.10 1.87 11.30
C ILE A 341 -10.00 1.02 10.65
N ILE A 342 -9.67 1.34 9.42
CA ILE A 342 -8.54 0.78 8.67
C ILE A 342 -7.49 1.87 8.49
N VAL A 343 -6.23 1.56 8.82
CA VAL A 343 -5.09 2.46 8.65
C VAL A 343 -4.00 1.76 7.83
N ALA A 344 -3.54 2.41 6.76
CA ALA A 344 -2.50 1.84 5.91
C ALA A 344 -1.52 2.90 5.39
N PRO A 345 -0.22 2.55 5.16
CA PRO A 345 0.75 3.46 4.60
C PRO A 345 0.42 3.77 3.14
N PHE A 346 0.70 5.00 2.76
CA PHE A 346 0.38 5.52 1.44
C PHE A 346 1.62 6.04 0.70
N GLY A 347 2.04 5.28 -0.32
CA GLY A 347 2.98 5.73 -1.36
C GLY A 347 2.21 6.22 -2.59
N GLY A 348 2.03 5.37 -3.60
CA GLY A 348 1.13 5.62 -4.74
C GLY A 348 -0.30 5.10 -4.54
N GLY A 349 -0.55 4.26 -3.53
CA GLY A 349 -1.89 3.78 -3.18
C GLY A 349 -2.05 2.26 -3.05
N SER A 350 -1.17 1.44 -3.60
CA SER A 350 -1.37 -0.01 -3.71
C SER A 350 -1.53 -0.73 -2.35
N ASN A 351 -0.76 -0.34 -1.35
CA ASN A 351 -0.85 -0.91 -0.02
C ASN A 351 -2.19 -0.58 0.65
N PHE A 352 -2.57 0.70 0.62
CA PHE A 352 -3.84 1.17 1.18
C PHE A 352 -5.04 0.54 0.46
N ALA A 353 -5.04 0.55 -0.87
CA ALA A 353 -6.10 -0.05 -1.68
C ALA A 353 -6.29 -1.53 -1.35
N GLY A 354 -5.19 -2.27 -1.22
CA GLY A 354 -5.21 -3.69 -0.96
C GLY A 354 -6.01 -4.08 0.27
N ILE A 355 -5.83 -3.37 1.37
CA ILE A 355 -6.57 -3.65 2.60
C ILE A 355 -7.91 -2.93 2.69
N ALA A 356 -7.99 -1.68 2.20
CA ALA A 356 -9.16 -0.84 2.46
C ALA A 356 -10.31 -1.07 1.48
N PHE A 357 -10.03 -1.30 0.19
CA PHE A 357 -11.09 -1.37 -0.83
C PHE A 357 -12.15 -2.44 -0.56
N PRO A 358 -11.82 -3.70 -0.20
CA PRO A 358 -12.83 -4.69 0.11
C PRO A 358 -13.76 -4.30 1.27
N PHE A 359 -13.24 -3.63 2.30
CA PHE A 359 -14.06 -3.12 3.40
C PHE A 359 -14.85 -1.85 3.04
N LEU A 360 -14.29 -1.00 2.16
CA LEU A 360 -15.01 0.15 1.61
C LEU A 360 -16.18 -0.28 0.73
N GLN A 361 -16.15 -1.48 0.14
CA GLN A 361 -17.31 -2.05 -0.55
C GLN A 361 -18.55 -2.02 0.35
N ASP A 362 -18.45 -2.51 1.59
CA ASP A 362 -19.56 -2.51 2.53
C ASP A 362 -20.10 -1.09 2.76
N LYS A 363 -19.22 -0.10 2.96
CA LYS A 363 -19.58 1.30 3.12
C LYS A 363 -20.28 1.88 1.88
N LEU A 364 -19.77 1.60 0.69
CA LEU A 364 -20.29 2.13 -0.56
C LEU A 364 -21.61 1.50 -0.99
N THR A 365 -21.88 0.26 -0.55
CA THR A 365 -23.13 -0.47 -0.86
C THR A 365 -24.18 -0.40 0.25
N GLY A 366 -24.01 0.49 1.23
CA GLY A 366 -24.97 0.71 2.32
C GLY A 366 -24.87 -0.29 3.47
N GLY A 367 -23.76 -1.02 3.57
CA GLY A 367 -23.46 -1.93 4.67
C GLY A 367 -22.77 -1.22 5.86
N LYS A 368 -21.73 -1.84 6.40
CA LYS A 368 -21.00 -1.31 7.56
C LYS A 368 -20.17 -0.08 7.23
N ASN A 369 -20.25 0.96 8.06
CA ASN A 369 -19.52 2.20 7.89
C ASN A 369 -18.12 2.08 8.51
N VAL A 370 -17.11 1.73 7.71
CA VAL A 370 -15.71 1.70 8.09
C VAL A 370 -15.03 3.03 7.74
N ARG A 371 -14.20 3.55 8.65
CA ARG A 371 -13.26 4.65 8.33
C ARG A 371 -11.99 4.07 7.74
N ALA A 372 -11.49 4.67 6.66
CA ALA A 372 -10.23 4.27 6.04
C ALA A 372 -9.28 5.47 5.98
N ILE A 373 -8.12 5.33 6.63
CA ILE A 373 -7.14 6.41 6.81
C ILE A 373 -5.84 6.05 6.07
N ALA A 374 -5.51 6.85 5.06
CA ALA A 374 -4.25 6.75 4.34
C ALA A 374 -3.16 7.53 5.08
N VAL A 375 -2.04 6.88 5.43
CA VAL A 375 -0.94 7.50 6.18
C VAL A 375 0.24 7.74 5.26
N GLU A 376 0.62 8.99 5.09
CA GLU A 376 1.77 9.40 4.27
C GLU A 376 2.85 10.08 5.10
N PRO A 377 4.12 10.16 4.62
CA PRO A 377 5.17 10.88 5.34
C PRO A 377 5.04 12.39 5.16
N THR A 378 5.34 13.16 6.20
CA THR A 378 5.38 14.64 6.14
C THR A 378 6.38 15.18 5.13
N SER A 379 7.36 14.39 4.70
CA SER A 379 8.35 14.74 3.66
C SER A 379 7.82 14.55 2.23
N CYS A 380 6.66 13.90 2.05
CA CYS A 380 6.02 13.68 0.76
C CYS A 380 4.48 13.66 0.89
N PRO A 381 3.88 14.79 1.37
CA PRO A 381 2.49 14.85 1.83
C PRO A 381 1.51 15.19 0.70
N LYS A 382 1.43 14.35 -0.34
CA LYS A 382 0.60 14.61 -1.53
C LYS A 382 -0.90 14.60 -1.28
N LEU A 383 -1.39 13.74 -0.37
CA LEU A 383 -2.82 13.69 -0.04
C LEU A 383 -3.26 14.83 0.86
N THR A 384 -2.40 15.24 1.83
CA THR A 384 -2.73 16.24 2.84
C THR A 384 -2.35 17.67 2.46
N ARG A 385 -1.33 17.85 1.59
CA ARG A 385 -0.83 19.16 1.16
C ARG A 385 -0.67 19.31 -0.34
N GLY A 386 -0.89 18.24 -1.12
CA GLY A 386 -0.89 18.29 -2.57
C GLY A 386 -2.15 18.93 -3.14
N VAL A 387 -2.13 19.20 -4.43
CA VAL A 387 -3.25 19.78 -5.17
C VAL A 387 -3.87 18.69 -6.04
N PHE A 388 -5.22 18.62 -6.08
CA PHE A 388 -5.90 17.74 -7.02
C PHE A 388 -5.91 18.37 -8.42
N ARG A 389 -5.17 17.77 -9.34
CA ARG A 389 -5.07 18.20 -10.74
C ARG A 389 -4.59 17.04 -11.63
N TYR A 390 -4.66 17.25 -12.95
CA TYR A 390 -3.90 16.43 -13.88
C TYR A 390 -2.40 16.66 -13.72
N ASP A 391 -1.63 15.57 -13.63
CA ASP A 391 -0.17 15.62 -13.57
C ASP A 391 0.42 14.36 -14.20
N PHE A 392 1.70 14.42 -14.57
CA PHE A 392 2.43 13.29 -15.12
C PHE A 392 2.81 12.28 -14.03
N GLY A 393 2.83 11.01 -14.39
CA GLY A 393 3.36 9.96 -13.52
C GLY A 393 4.89 9.99 -13.40
N ASP A 394 5.58 10.57 -14.39
CA ASP A 394 7.03 10.61 -14.53
C ASP A 394 7.57 12.05 -14.62
N THR A 395 8.88 12.23 -14.39
CA THR A 395 9.48 13.58 -14.30
C THR A 395 9.62 14.26 -15.66
N VAL A 396 9.87 13.53 -16.75
CA VAL A 396 10.08 14.15 -18.09
C VAL A 396 8.79 14.25 -18.92
N GLY A 397 7.67 13.76 -18.42
CA GLY A 397 6.34 13.92 -19.05
C GLY A 397 6.09 12.95 -20.20
N MET A 398 6.58 11.73 -20.12
CA MET A 398 6.35 10.68 -21.13
C MET A 398 5.07 9.88 -20.88
N THR A 399 4.62 9.82 -19.61
CA THR A 399 3.41 9.10 -19.25
C THR A 399 2.15 9.92 -19.53
N PRO A 400 0.97 9.29 -19.63
CA PRO A 400 -0.30 10.02 -19.64
C PRO A 400 -0.45 10.93 -18.42
N LEU A 401 -1.15 12.05 -18.59
CA LEU A 401 -1.62 12.88 -17.51
C LEU A 401 -2.80 12.19 -16.82
N ILE A 402 -2.71 11.98 -15.52
CA ILE A 402 -3.80 11.39 -14.73
C ILE A 402 -4.29 12.35 -13.65
N PRO A 403 -5.60 12.36 -13.33
CA PRO A 403 -6.16 13.21 -12.27
C PRO A 403 -5.73 12.66 -10.93
N MET A 404 -4.94 13.43 -10.17
CA MET A 404 -4.36 12.98 -8.92
C MET A 404 -4.16 14.12 -7.90
N TYR A 405 -4.10 13.77 -6.63
CA TYR A 405 -3.45 14.63 -5.65
C TYR A 405 -1.93 14.52 -5.85
N THR A 406 -1.28 15.66 -6.08
CA THR A 406 0.14 15.71 -6.45
C THR A 406 0.89 16.88 -5.80
N LEU A 407 2.18 16.67 -5.57
CA LEU A 407 3.14 17.72 -5.20
C LEU A 407 3.84 18.31 -6.45
N GLY A 408 3.52 17.78 -7.65
CA GLY A 408 4.14 18.10 -8.92
C GLY A 408 5.16 17.05 -9.36
N HIS A 409 5.13 16.68 -10.66
CA HIS A 409 6.00 15.63 -11.22
C HIS A 409 7.51 15.94 -11.13
N ASN A 410 7.87 17.21 -10.95
CA ASN A 410 9.26 17.64 -10.71
C ASN A 410 9.67 17.60 -9.21
N PHE A 411 8.75 17.24 -8.31
CA PHE A 411 9.03 17.19 -6.89
C PHE A 411 10.01 16.06 -6.55
N ILE A 412 11.14 16.41 -5.92
CA ILE A 412 12.13 15.46 -5.41
C ILE A 412 11.97 15.35 -3.89
N PRO A 413 11.44 14.23 -3.38
CA PRO A 413 11.29 14.04 -1.94
C PRO A 413 12.63 13.96 -1.22
N SER A 414 12.68 14.49 0.01
CA SER A 414 13.84 14.31 0.90
C SER A 414 14.21 12.83 1.06
N PRO A 415 15.48 12.49 1.25
CA PRO A 415 15.96 11.12 1.39
C PRO A 415 15.63 10.52 2.76
N ILE A 416 14.32 10.41 3.05
CA ILE A 416 13.83 9.73 4.26
C ILE A 416 14.03 8.22 4.14
N HIS A 417 14.04 7.55 5.29
CA HIS A 417 14.29 6.10 5.35
C HIS A 417 13.19 5.27 4.66
N ALA A 418 11.92 5.69 4.73
CA ALA A 418 10.79 5.04 4.06
C ALA A 418 10.77 5.32 2.53
N GLY A 419 11.78 4.83 1.81
CA GLY A 419 11.95 5.08 0.38
C GLY A 419 10.77 4.66 -0.50
N GLY A 420 9.98 3.66 -0.08
CA GLY A 420 8.78 3.22 -0.80
C GLY A 420 7.58 4.18 -0.70
N LEU A 421 7.66 5.24 0.12
CA LEU A 421 6.60 6.24 0.29
C LEU A 421 6.95 7.60 -0.37
N ARG A 422 8.05 7.67 -1.12
CA ARG A 422 8.56 8.89 -1.76
C ARG A 422 8.11 8.99 -3.22
N TYR A 423 6.82 9.14 -3.44
CA TYR A 423 6.25 9.38 -4.77
C TYR A 423 5.38 10.63 -4.74
N HIS A 424 5.52 11.51 -5.74
CA HIS A 424 4.89 12.84 -5.77
C HIS A 424 3.37 12.80 -5.94
N GLY A 425 2.81 11.75 -6.53
CA GLY A 425 1.40 11.63 -6.89
C GLY A 425 0.67 10.49 -6.19
N ALA A 426 -0.64 10.48 -6.30
CA ALA A 426 -1.53 9.45 -5.78
C ALA A 426 -2.33 8.80 -6.93
N GLY A 427 -2.64 7.51 -6.83
CA GLY A 427 -3.49 6.83 -7.80
C GLY A 427 -4.83 7.53 -8.00
N ALA A 428 -5.34 7.56 -9.24
CA ALA A 428 -6.54 8.29 -9.60
C ALA A 428 -7.78 7.86 -8.78
N ILE A 429 -7.96 6.55 -8.58
CA ILE A 429 -9.05 6.00 -7.75
C ILE A 429 -8.96 6.54 -6.32
N VAL A 430 -7.79 6.46 -5.68
CA VAL A 430 -7.63 6.92 -4.30
C VAL A 430 -7.80 8.43 -4.19
N SER A 431 -7.31 9.17 -5.18
CA SER A 431 -7.50 10.63 -5.26
C SER A 431 -8.98 11.00 -5.35
N GLN A 432 -9.76 10.27 -6.15
CA GLN A 432 -11.21 10.49 -6.24
C GLN A 432 -11.93 10.15 -4.94
N LEU A 433 -11.59 9.01 -4.30
CA LEU A 433 -12.17 8.62 -3.01
C LEU A 433 -11.89 9.66 -1.90
N LEU A 434 -10.69 10.25 -1.89
CA LEU A 434 -10.35 11.32 -0.94
C LEU A 434 -11.13 12.60 -1.25
N LYS A 435 -11.21 12.99 -2.53
CA LYS A 435 -11.99 14.16 -2.98
C LYS A 435 -13.47 14.04 -2.61
N ASP A 436 -14.02 12.83 -2.66
CA ASP A 436 -15.43 12.55 -2.32
C ASP A 436 -15.64 12.40 -0.79
N GLY A 437 -14.59 12.52 0.03
CA GLY A 437 -14.67 12.34 1.49
C GLY A 437 -14.97 10.91 1.95
N ILE A 438 -14.78 9.92 1.08
CA ILE A 438 -15.00 8.51 1.40
C ILE A 438 -13.88 7.98 2.28
N ILE A 439 -12.65 8.46 2.07
CA ILE A 439 -11.45 8.13 2.85
C ILE A 439 -10.85 9.38 3.48
N GLU A 440 -9.96 9.17 4.45
CA GLU A 440 -9.23 10.21 5.16
C GLU A 440 -7.72 10.07 4.89
N ALA A 441 -6.96 11.16 5.06
CA ALA A 441 -5.51 11.14 4.93
C ALA A 441 -4.85 11.88 6.09
N VAL A 442 -3.70 11.36 6.56
CA VAL A 442 -2.86 12.01 7.57
C VAL A 442 -1.39 11.91 7.17
N ALA A 443 -0.60 12.93 7.54
CA ALA A 443 0.84 12.95 7.34
C ALA A 443 1.56 12.81 8.68
N ILE A 444 2.47 11.83 8.79
CA ILE A 444 3.21 11.51 10.02
C ILE A 444 4.72 11.68 9.77
N ASN A 445 5.43 12.22 10.77
CA ASN A 445 6.88 12.35 10.71
C ASN A 445 7.55 10.97 10.91
N GLN A 446 8.68 10.74 10.21
CA GLN A 446 9.37 9.45 10.30
C GLN A 446 9.88 9.11 11.71
N THR A 447 10.28 10.10 12.52
CA THR A 447 10.74 9.86 13.91
C THR A 447 9.61 9.36 14.78
N GLU A 448 8.40 9.90 14.63
CA GLU A 448 7.20 9.40 15.31
C GLU A 448 6.87 7.96 14.88
N CYS A 449 7.05 7.63 13.58
CA CYS A 449 6.88 6.27 13.08
C CYS A 449 7.91 5.30 13.69
N PHE A 450 9.17 5.73 13.88
CA PHE A 450 10.21 4.92 14.51
C PHE A 450 9.91 4.66 15.99
N GLU A 451 9.48 5.69 16.73
CA GLU A 451 9.08 5.58 18.13
C GLU A 451 7.88 4.62 18.28
N ALA A 452 6.86 4.77 17.43
CA ALA A 452 5.72 3.85 17.40
C ALA A 452 6.16 2.42 17.06
N GLY A 453 7.12 2.27 16.15
CA GLY A 453 7.70 0.99 15.78
C GLY A 453 8.43 0.30 16.95
N ILE A 454 9.17 1.05 17.76
CA ILE A 454 9.83 0.53 18.96
C ILE A 454 8.81 0.05 20.00
N VAL A 455 7.72 0.81 20.17
CA VAL A 455 6.62 0.41 21.08
C VAL A 455 5.91 -0.85 20.58
N PHE A 456 5.78 -1.01 19.26
CA PHE A 456 5.15 -2.20 18.65
C PHE A 456 6.01 -3.46 18.80
N ALA A 457 7.34 -3.37 18.67
CA ALA A 457 8.28 -4.49 18.73
C ALA A 457 8.48 -5.02 20.16
#